data_22cffcc74d0a1d8f6ea3cda86d7a8b0b
#
_entry.id   22cffcc74d0a1d8f6ea3cda86d7a8b0b
#
_cell.length_a   1.000
_cell.length_b   1.000
_cell.length_c   1.000
_cell.angle_alpha   90.00
_cell.angle_beta   90.00
_cell.angle_gamma   90.00
#
_symmetry.space_group_name_H-M   'P 1'
#
loop_
_entity.id
_entity.type
_entity.pdbx_description
1 polymer ?
#
loop_
_entity_poly.entity_id
_entity_poly.type
_entity_poly.pdbx_seq_one_letter_code
_entity_poly.pdbx_strand_id
1 'polypeptide(L)'
;IIVTSATYRQSSALTPSKASRDPDNKFLWRYPRRRLEAEALYDSMLSLAGKVPRQPSGQPLDNSKSKDRAMYILTSGRSPRGMGIEIRKMLHLFGYDPSGVPVHQRDHSVNTAQSLFWLNNKLPRYYATKLAERLLAIPDLNDEQRVTVAFRMIVGQSPRPLLMEQTFTYLDHCRIVQDLGETSSWARLILGIFSSDNFSYLK
;
A
#
# COMPACT_ATOMS: atom_id res chain seq x y z
N ILE A 1 11.53 -24.41 3.84
CA ILE A 1 13.00 -24.22 3.84
C ILE A 1 13.36 -22.85 3.27
N ILE A 2 12.89 -22.43 2.08
CA ILE A 2 13.29 -21.16 1.45
C ILE A 2 12.97 -19.96 2.35
N VAL A 3 11.73 -19.79 2.75
CA VAL A 3 11.27 -18.62 3.55
C VAL A 3 11.82 -18.57 4.98
N THR A 4 12.40 -19.67 5.45
CA THR A 4 13.05 -19.76 6.78
C THR A 4 14.56 -19.62 6.71
N SER A 5 15.14 -19.51 5.50
CA SER A 5 16.59 -19.36 5.33
C SER A 5 17.07 -18.00 5.84
N ALA A 6 18.32 -17.95 6.33
CA ALA A 6 18.93 -16.72 6.81
C ALA A 6 19.00 -15.65 5.69
N THR A 7 19.28 -16.06 4.47
CA THR A 7 19.33 -15.17 3.30
C THR A 7 17.97 -14.54 2.99
N TYR A 8 16.88 -15.33 3.02
CA TYR A 8 15.54 -14.81 2.77
C TYR A 8 15.07 -13.83 3.86
N ARG A 9 15.48 -14.09 5.10
CA ARG A 9 15.08 -13.29 6.28
C ARG A 9 16.01 -12.11 6.58
N GLN A 10 16.96 -11.83 5.71
CA GLN A 10 17.86 -10.69 5.88
C GLN A 10 17.09 -9.36 5.86
N SER A 11 17.57 -8.41 6.67
CA SER A 11 17.11 -7.02 6.60
C SER A 11 17.50 -6.38 5.28
N SER A 12 16.65 -5.51 4.75
CA SER A 12 16.96 -4.67 3.59
C SER A 12 17.72 -3.38 3.96
N ALA A 13 17.99 -3.16 5.25
CA ALA A 13 18.67 -1.96 5.73
C ALA A 13 20.08 -1.83 5.15
N LEU A 14 20.42 -0.60 4.72
CA LEU A 14 21.72 -0.30 4.16
C LEU A 14 22.73 -0.12 5.30
N THR A 15 23.82 -0.89 5.27
CA THR A 15 24.95 -0.73 6.18
C THR A 15 26.12 -0.11 5.41
N PRO A 16 26.55 1.13 5.72
CA PRO A 16 27.56 1.84 4.92
C PRO A 16 28.85 1.06 4.72
N SER A 17 29.37 0.39 5.76
CA SER A 17 30.60 -0.42 5.65
C SER A 17 30.48 -1.65 4.74
N LYS A 18 29.30 -2.23 4.63
CA LYS A 18 29.05 -3.34 3.70
C LYS A 18 28.77 -2.83 2.28
N ALA A 19 28.04 -1.70 2.17
CA ALA A 19 27.77 -1.07 0.90
C ALA A 19 29.04 -0.58 0.18
N SER A 20 30.06 -0.13 0.92
CA SER A 20 31.35 0.26 0.33
C SER A 20 32.15 -0.93 -0.24
N ARG A 21 31.94 -2.14 0.29
CA ARG A 21 32.61 -3.37 -0.19
C ARG A 21 31.86 -4.06 -1.32
N ASP A 22 30.54 -4.03 -1.28
CA ASP A 22 29.66 -4.66 -2.28
C ASP A 22 28.43 -3.76 -2.52
N PRO A 23 28.59 -2.69 -3.30
CA PRO A 23 27.49 -1.75 -3.58
C PRO A 23 26.34 -2.41 -4.33
N ASP A 24 26.65 -3.36 -5.21
CA ASP A 24 25.66 -4.07 -6.05
C ASP A 24 24.97 -5.24 -5.34
N ASN A 25 25.31 -5.50 -4.07
CA ASN A 25 24.76 -6.61 -3.29
C ASN A 25 24.96 -8.00 -3.97
N LYS A 26 26.07 -8.22 -4.65
CA LYS A 26 26.39 -9.49 -5.35
C LYS A 26 26.53 -10.66 -4.37
N PHE A 27 27.01 -10.39 -3.17
CA PHE A 27 27.18 -11.39 -2.11
C PHE A 27 25.97 -11.49 -1.17
N LEU A 28 24.83 -10.87 -1.53
CA LEU A 28 23.56 -10.98 -0.81
C LEU A 28 23.69 -10.63 0.69
N TRP A 29 24.45 -9.57 1.02
CA TRP A 29 24.62 -9.13 2.41
C TRP A 29 23.39 -8.42 2.98
N ARG A 30 22.40 -8.07 2.13
CA ARG A 30 21.09 -7.55 2.50
C ARG A 30 20.01 -8.10 1.57
N TYR A 31 18.75 -8.08 2.02
CA TYR A 31 17.63 -8.36 1.13
C TYR A 31 17.48 -7.22 0.12
N PRO A 32 17.41 -7.48 -1.19
CA PRO A 32 17.19 -6.44 -2.18
C PRO A 32 15.79 -5.87 -2.04
N ARG A 33 15.68 -4.56 -1.83
CA ARG A 33 14.37 -3.90 -1.82
C ARG A 33 13.68 -4.08 -3.15
N ARG A 34 12.49 -4.65 -3.11
CA ARG A 34 11.65 -4.85 -4.29
C ARG A 34 10.36 -4.10 -4.13
N ARG A 35 9.99 -3.37 -5.19
CA ARG A 35 8.68 -2.73 -5.25
C ARG A 35 7.60 -3.79 -5.37
N LEU A 36 6.48 -3.58 -4.68
CA LEU A 36 5.27 -4.37 -4.87
C LEU A 36 4.70 -4.12 -6.27
N GLU A 37 4.20 -5.17 -6.89
CA GLU A 37 3.48 -5.07 -8.15
C GLU A 37 2.13 -4.37 -7.94
N ALA A 38 1.58 -3.83 -9.02
CA ALA A 38 0.32 -3.07 -9.00
C ALA A 38 -0.82 -3.84 -8.34
N GLU A 39 -0.93 -5.13 -8.66
CA GLU A 39 -1.96 -6.02 -8.11
C GLU A 39 -1.77 -6.23 -6.62
N ALA A 40 -0.53 -6.39 -6.16
CA ALA A 40 -0.24 -6.56 -4.74
C ALA A 40 -0.53 -5.28 -3.95
N LEU A 41 -0.22 -4.10 -4.50
CA LEU A 41 -0.56 -2.80 -3.90
C LEU A 41 -2.08 -2.63 -3.76
N TYR A 42 -2.82 -2.96 -4.81
CA TYR A 42 -4.28 -2.91 -4.78
C TYR A 42 -4.87 -3.89 -3.76
N ASP A 43 -4.45 -5.16 -3.81
CA ASP A 43 -4.91 -6.20 -2.91
C ASP A 43 -4.57 -5.91 -1.45
N SER A 44 -3.44 -5.24 -1.19
CA SER A 44 -3.06 -4.78 0.15
C SER A 44 -4.05 -3.74 0.69
N MET A 45 -4.38 -2.70 -0.10
CA MET A 45 -5.38 -1.70 0.30
C MET A 45 -6.76 -2.35 0.54
N LEU A 46 -7.16 -3.28 -0.34
CA LEU A 46 -8.43 -4.02 -0.22
C LEU A 46 -8.47 -4.83 1.08
N SER A 47 -7.38 -5.53 1.40
CA SER A 47 -7.24 -6.35 2.61
C SER A 47 -7.27 -5.49 3.87
N LEU A 48 -6.50 -4.41 3.90
CA LEU A 48 -6.45 -3.45 5.00
C LEU A 48 -7.83 -2.85 5.29
N ALA A 49 -8.57 -2.52 4.25
CA ALA A 49 -9.94 -2.04 4.37
C ALA A 49 -10.96 -3.12 4.81
N GLY A 50 -10.54 -4.39 4.96
CA GLY A 50 -11.43 -5.50 5.31
C GLY A 50 -12.47 -5.83 4.23
N LYS A 51 -12.13 -5.59 2.97
CA LYS A 51 -13.05 -5.74 1.84
C LYS A 51 -12.77 -6.97 0.98
N VAL A 52 -11.78 -7.79 1.36
CA VAL A 52 -11.51 -9.05 0.63
C VAL A 52 -12.70 -9.99 0.76
N PRO A 53 -13.25 -10.48 -0.34
CA PRO A 53 -14.35 -11.44 -0.30
C PRO A 53 -13.91 -12.74 0.37
N ARG A 54 -14.83 -13.36 1.13
CA ARG A 54 -14.57 -14.67 1.76
C ARG A 54 -14.53 -15.81 0.73
N GLN A 55 -15.26 -15.66 -0.36
CA GLN A 55 -15.27 -16.63 -1.47
C GLN A 55 -14.71 -15.92 -2.72
N PRO A 56 -13.74 -16.53 -3.40
CA PRO A 56 -13.23 -15.98 -4.65
C PRO A 56 -14.31 -16.07 -5.73
N SER A 57 -14.39 -15.03 -6.55
CA SER A 57 -15.18 -15.08 -7.79
C SER A 57 -14.55 -16.08 -8.76
N GLY A 58 -15.35 -16.96 -9.34
CA GLY A 58 -14.86 -17.91 -10.34
C GLY A 58 -14.71 -17.33 -11.75
N GLN A 59 -15.20 -16.10 -11.98
CA GLN A 59 -15.19 -15.45 -13.29
C GLN A 59 -14.64 -14.02 -13.19
N PRO A 60 -13.99 -13.53 -14.27
CA PRO A 60 -13.57 -12.14 -14.34
C PRO A 60 -14.76 -11.19 -14.23
N LEU A 61 -14.67 -10.22 -13.37
CA LEU A 61 -15.77 -9.31 -13.06
C LEU A 61 -15.61 -7.95 -13.74
N ASP A 62 -16.70 -7.48 -14.31
CA ASP A 62 -16.84 -6.09 -14.76
C ASP A 62 -17.03 -5.19 -13.52
N ASN A 63 -15.97 -4.54 -13.10
CA ASN A 63 -15.77 -3.96 -11.77
C ASN A 63 -16.45 -2.63 -11.50
N SER A 64 -17.66 -2.43 -11.92
CA SER A 64 -18.42 -1.25 -11.46
C SER A 64 -18.70 -1.26 -9.94
N LYS A 65 -18.72 -2.45 -9.33
CA LYS A 65 -19.04 -2.67 -7.91
C LYS A 65 -18.05 -3.57 -7.16
N SER A 66 -17.00 -4.06 -7.84
CA SER A 66 -16.18 -5.15 -7.32
C SER A 66 -15.32 -4.72 -6.14
N LYS A 67 -15.30 -5.58 -5.15
CA LYS A 67 -14.40 -5.60 -4.02
C LYS A 67 -13.42 -6.78 -4.14
N ASP A 68 -13.31 -7.35 -5.33
CA ASP A 68 -12.54 -8.55 -5.57
C ASP A 68 -11.06 -8.22 -5.75
N ARG A 69 -10.23 -9.24 -5.54
CA ARG A 69 -8.79 -9.13 -5.73
C ARG A 69 -8.45 -8.82 -7.19
N ALA A 70 -7.29 -8.19 -7.38
CA ALA A 70 -6.81 -7.75 -8.69
C ALA A 70 -6.86 -8.84 -9.76
N MET A 71 -6.57 -10.10 -9.38
CA MET A 71 -6.55 -11.23 -10.30
C MET A 71 -7.91 -11.55 -10.97
N TYR A 72 -9.02 -11.10 -10.37
CA TYR A 72 -10.36 -11.29 -10.94
C TYR A 72 -10.87 -10.08 -11.72
N ILE A 73 -10.08 -9.02 -11.80
CA ILE A 73 -10.46 -7.78 -12.46
C ILE A 73 -10.21 -7.90 -13.96
N LEU A 74 -11.26 -7.66 -14.76
CA LEU A 74 -11.12 -7.53 -16.20
C LEU A 74 -10.27 -6.32 -16.54
N THR A 75 -9.09 -6.57 -17.06
CA THR A 75 -8.12 -5.53 -17.44
C THR A 75 -8.16 -5.22 -18.92
N SER A 76 -8.68 -6.14 -19.75
CA SER A 76 -8.84 -6.00 -21.20
C SER A 76 -10.32 -6.09 -21.60
N GLY A 77 -10.68 -5.53 -22.75
CA GLY A 77 -12.01 -5.62 -23.31
C GLY A 77 -12.95 -4.50 -22.87
N ARG A 78 -14.09 -4.83 -22.25
CA ARG A 78 -15.13 -3.87 -21.85
C ARG A 78 -14.60 -2.70 -21.04
N SER A 79 -15.04 -1.49 -21.35
CA SER A 79 -14.71 -0.31 -20.56
C SER A 79 -15.26 -0.44 -19.14
N PRO A 80 -14.41 -0.37 -18.11
CA PRO A 80 -14.86 -0.43 -16.71
C PRO A 80 -15.72 0.79 -16.38
N ARG A 81 -16.57 0.66 -15.37
CA ARG A 81 -17.38 1.77 -14.84
C ARG A 81 -17.05 2.02 -13.38
N GLY A 82 -17.37 3.20 -12.90
CA GLY A 82 -17.25 3.52 -11.49
C GLY A 82 -15.84 3.36 -10.94
N MET A 83 -15.67 2.65 -9.84
CA MET A 83 -14.39 2.40 -9.20
C MET A 83 -13.46 1.53 -10.04
N GLY A 84 -13.97 0.70 -10.94
CA GLY A 84 -13.18 -0.11 -11.86
C GLY A 84 -12.28 0.71 -12.77
N ILE A 85 -12.68 1.93 -13.14
CA ILE A 85 -11.85 2.87 -13.90
C ILE A 85 -10.59 3.22 -13.12
N GLU A 86 -10.74 3.53 -11.84
CA GLU A 86 -9.62 3.94 -11.00
C GLU A 86 -8.68 2.78 -10.67
N ILE A 87 -9.23 1.58 -10.52
CA ILE A 87 -8.42 0.36 -10.34
C ILE A 87 -7.59 0.11 -11.60
N ARG A 88 -8.19 0.17 -12.78
CA ARG A 88 -7.46 0.00 -14.05
C ARG A 88 -6.39 1.08 -14.23
N LYS A 89 -6.68 2.35 -13.93
CA LYS A 89 -5.69 3.43 -13.96
C LYS A 89 -4.51 3.13 -13.02
N MET A 90 -4.79 2.66 -11.81
CA MET A 90 -3.76 2.28 -10.87
C MET A 90 -2.88 1.15 -11.43
N LEU A 91 -3.50 0.05 -11.89
CA LEU A 91 -2.77 -1.09 -12.42
C LEU A 91 -1.83 -0.65 -13.55
N HIS A 92 -2.33 0.12 -14.52
CA HIS A 92 -1.53 0.67 -15.62
C HIS A 92 -0.38 1.54 -15.12
N LEU A 93 -0.69 2.50 -14.25
CA LEU A 93 0.29 3.46 -13.76
C LEU A 93 1.44 2.79 -12.99
N PHE A 94 1.16 1.64 -12.39
CA PHE A 94 2.12 0.87 -11.59
C PHE A 94 2.73 -0.33 -12.35
N GLY A 95 2.67 -0.32 -13.69
CA GLY A 95 3.42 -1.26 -14.53
C GLY A 95 2.66 -2.51 -14.94
N TYR A 96 1.33 -2.56 -14.75
CA TYR A 96 0.52 -3.63 -15.32
C TYR A 96 0.25 -3.36 -16.81
N ASP A 97 0.59 -4.31 -17.67
CA ASP A 97 0.27 -4.24 -19.10
C ASP A 97 -1.09 -4.93 -19.39
N PRO A 98 -2.10 -4.19 -19.86
CA PRO A 98 -3.42 -4.73 -20.16
C PRO A 98 -3.51 -5.34 -21.55
N SER A 99 -2.45 -5.33 -22.34
CA SER A 99 -2.47 -5.82 -23.72
C SER A 99 -2.82 -7.31 -23.82
N GLY A 100 -2.74 -8.05 -22.68
CA GLY A 100 -2.91 -9.50 -22.67
C GLY A 100 -1.76 -10.27 -23.32
N VAL A 101 -0.73 -9.57 -23.78
CA VAL A 101 0.48 -10.18 -24.33
C VAL A 101 1.45 -10.42 -23.19
N PRO A 102 2.07 -11.61 -23.10
CA PRO A 102 3.11 -11.86 -22.11
C PRO A 102 4.28 -10.90 -22.30
N VAL A 103 4.57 -10.11 -21.27
CA VAL A 103 5.75 -9.23 -21.26
C VAL A 103 6.91 -9.91 -20.55
N HIS A 104 8.10 -9.78 -21.10
CA HIS A 104 9.30 -10.36 -20.52
C HIS A 104 9.62 -9.80 -19.13
N GLN A 105 9.43 -8.50 -18.95
CA GLN A 105 9.66 -7.82 -17.70
C GLN A 105 8.68 -6.67 -17.56
N ARG A 106 8.09 -6.53 -16.37
CA ARG A 106 7.22 -5.39 -16.03
C ARG A 106 8.05 -4.14 -15.81
N ASP A 107 7.46 -3.00 -16.16
CA ASP A 107 8.08 -1.71 -15.86
C ASP A 107 7.97 -1.41 -14.35
N HIS A 108 9.12 -1.27 -13.71
CA HIS A 108 9.24 -0.89 -12.30
C HIS A 108 9.67 0.58 -12.14
N SER A 109 9.58 1.38 -13.20
CA SER A 109 9.93 2.80 -13.14
C SER A 109 9.08 3.53 -12.10
N VAL A 110 9.71 4.50 -11.43
CA VAL A 110 9.05 5.41 -10.50
C VAL A 110 8.90 6.74 -11.21
N ASN A 111 7.67 7.23 -11.29
CA ASN A 111 7.37 8.49 -11.95
C ASN A 111 6.47 9.39 -11.11
N THR A 112 6.47 10.67 -11.42
CA THR A 112 5.69 11.69 -10.71
C THR A 112 4.19 11.39 -10.73
N ALA A 113 3.68 10.77 -11.80
CA ALA A 113 2.26 10.46 -11.92
C ALA A 113 1.81 9.44 -10.84
N GLN A 114 2.69 8.54 -10.41
CA GLN A 114 2.41 7.61 -9.31
C GLN A 114 2.27 8.34 -7.97
N SER A 115 3.14 9.31 -7.69
CA SER A 115 3.03 10.14 -6.48
C SER A 115 1.74 10.97 -6.49
N LEU A 116 1.40 11.56 -7.63
CA LEU A 116 0.14 12.30 -7.80
C LEU A 116 -1.09 11.39 -7.66
N PHE A 117 -1.00 10.16 -8.11
CA PHE A 117 -2.07 9.18 -7.93
C PHE A 117 -2.37 8.92 -6.45
N TRP A 118 -1.34 8.65 -5.64
CA TRP A 118 -1.52 8.44 -4.21
C TRP A 118 -2.21 9.62 -3.53
N LEU A 119 -1.82 10.84 -3.86
CA LEU A 119 -2.33 12.05 -3.20
C LEU A 119 -3.74 12.45 -3.68
N ASN A 120 -4.04 12.28 -4.97
CA ASN A 120 -5.21 12.90 -5.60
C ASN A 120 -6.31 11.90 -5.99
N ASN A 121 -5.97 10.61 -6.17
CA ASN A 121 -6.95 9.66 -6.67
C ASN A 121 -7.95 9.25 -5.58
N LYS A 122 -9.20 9.03 -5.98
CA LYS A 122 -10.28 8.61 -5.08
C LYS A 122 -10.14 7.17 -4.59
N LEU A 123 -9.40 6.30 -5.30
CA LEU A 123 -9.23 4.89 -4.93
C LEU A 123 -8.44 4.74 -3.62
N PRO A 124 -7.20 5.24 -3.47
CA PRO A 124 -6.49 5.16 -2.20
C PRO A 124 -7.22 5.91 -1.08
N ARG A 125 -7.87 7.04 -1.37
CA ARG A 125 -8.69 7.77 -0.39
C ARG A 125 -9.85 6.93 0.14
N TYR A 126 -10.55 6.22 -0.74
CA TYR A 126 -11.64 5.33 -0.34
C TYR A 126 -11.16 4.24 0.62
N TYR A 127 -10.05 3.56 0.28
CA TYR A 127 -9.51 2.50 1.13
C TYR A 127 -8.90 3.03 2.44
N ALA A 128 -8.28 4.20 2.40
CA ALA A 128 -7.80 4.88 3.61
C ALA A 128 -8.96 5.20 4.56
N THR A 129 -10.08 5.72 4.05
CA THR A 129 -11.29 5.97 4.86
C THR A 129 -11.84 4.67 5.45
N LYS A 130 -11.90 3.58 4.67
CA LYS A 130 -12.39 2.29 5.18
C LYS A 130 -11.48 1.69 6.24
N LEU A 131 -10.18 1.86 6.13
CA LEU A 131 -9.25 1.46 7.19
C LEU A 131 -9.38 2.36 8.43
N ALA A 132 -9.56 3.67 8.27
CA ALA A 132 -9.83 4.59 9.38
C ALA A 132 -11.07 4.19 10.16
N GLU A 133 -12.19 3.93 9.46
CA GLU A 133 -13.43 3.42 10.09
C GLU A 133 -13.17 2.14 10.90
N ARG A 134 -12.38 1.19 10.36
CA ARG A 134 -12.04 -0.05 11.07
C ARG A 134 -11.17 0.19 12.30
N LEU A 135 -10.17 1.06 12.21
CA LEU A 135 -9.28 1.37 13.33
C LEU A 135 -10.03 2.08 14.45
N LEU A 136 -10.93 3.01 14.10
CA LEU A 136 -11.75 3.73 15.08
C LEU A 136 -12.79 2.83 15.74
N ALA A 137 -13.25 1.80 15.06
CA ALA A 137 -14.19 0.82 15.62
C ALA A 137 -13.53 -0.18 16.62
N ILE A 138 -12.20 -0.20 16.77
CA ILE A 138 -11.54 -1.03 17.79
C ILE A 138 -11.72 -0.35 19.14
N PRO A 139 -12.43 -0.99 20.11
CA PRO A 139 -12.65 -0.40 21.42
C PRO A 139 -11.34 -0.31 22.22
N ASP A 140 -11.35 0.52 23.26
CA ASP A 140 -10.33 0.60 24.31
C ASP A 140 -8.89 0.91 23.82
N LEU A 141 -8.72 1.41 22.61
CA LEU A 141 -7.42 1.89 22.13
C LEU A 141 -7.32 3.41 22.27
N ASN A 142 -6.25 3.88 22.92
CA ASN A 142 -5.85 5.29 22.81
C ASN A 142 -5.21 5.57 21.44
N ASP A 143 -4.96 6.84 21.13
CA ASP A 143 -4.40 7.25 19.83
C ASP A 143 -3.01 6.66 19.56
N GLU A 144 -2.14 6.54 20.58
CA GLU A 144 -0.82 5.95 20.45
C GLU A 144 -0.88 4.47 20.05
N GLN A 145 -1.72 3.72 20.74
CA GLN A 145 -1.97 2.31 20.43
C GLN A 145 -2.57 2.17 19.04
N ARG A 146 -3.51 3.04 18.67
CA ARG A 146 -4.17 3.04 17.37
C ARG A 146 -3.20 3.37 16.24
N VAL A 147 -2.30 4.35 16.41
CA VAL A 147 -1.21 4.63 15.48
C VAL A 147 -0.29 3.42 15.33
N THR A 148 0.10 2.80 16.45
CA THR A 148 0.95 1.59 16.43
C THR A 148 0.28 0.45 15.64
N VAL A 149 -1.01 0.22 15.87
CA VAL A 149 -1.80 -0.78 15.14
C VAL A 149 -1.85 -0.45 13.65
N ALA A 150 -2.12 0.82 13.29
CA ALA A 150 -2.16 1.26 11.89
C ALA A 150 -0.84 0.99 11.17
N PHE A 151 0.29 1.37 11.77
CA PHE A 151 1.62 1.13 11.19
C PHE A 151 1.93 -0.36 11.06
N ARG A 152 1.64 -1.16 12.09
CA ARG A 152 1.82 -2.62 12.01
C ARG A 152 0.98 -3.27 10.92
N MET A 153 -0.26 -2.84 10.75
CA MET A 153 -1.14 -3.33 9.69
C MET A 153 -0.63 -2.96 8.29
N ILE A 154 -0.20 -1.71 8.10
CA ILE A 154 0.14 -1.18 6.77
C ILE A 154 1.59 -1.51 6.38
N VAL A 155 2.52 -1.38 7.33
CA VAL A 155 3.97 -1.43 7.07
C VAL A 155 4.63 -2.66 7.70
N GLY A 156 3.91 -3.38 8.56
CA GLY A 156 4.43 -4.56 9.29
C GLY A 156 5.34 -4.22 10.48
N GLN A 157 5.54 -2.94 10.81
CA GLN A 157 6.46 -2.50 11.86
C GLN A 157 5.82 -1.37 12.69
N SER A 158 6.21 -1.25 13.95
CA SER A 158 5.84 -0.11 14.79
C SER A 158 6.59 1.15 14.31
N PRO A 159 5.98 2.33 14.42
CA PRO A 159 6.67 3.59 14.10
C PRO A 159 7.81 3.83 15.10
N ARG A 160 8.89 4.48 14.63
CA ARG A 160 9.96 4.96 15.49
C ARG A 160 9.46 6.16 16.33
N PRO A 161 10.08 6.46 17.48
CA PRO A 161 9.61 7.54 18.36
C PRO A 161 9.41 8.88 17.65
N LEU A 162 10.36 9.32 16.84
CA LEU A 162 10.24 10.56 16.07
C LEU A 162 9.06 10.54 15.09
N LEU A 163 8.82 9.40 14.44
CA LEU A 163 7.69 9.26 13.52
C LEU A 163 6.35 9.24 14.27
N MET A 164 6.33 8.68 15.48
CA MET A 164 5.15 8.72 16.36
C MET A 164 4.80 10.18 16.71
N GLU A 165 5.77 10.98 17.14
CA GLU A 165 5.58 12.40 17.45
C GLU A 165 5.08 13.19 16.24
N GLN A 166 5.71 13.01 15.08
CA GLN A 166 5.26 13.64 13.82
C GLN A 166 3.84 13.23 13.45
N THR A 167 3.45 11.99 13.71
CA THR A 167 2.11 11.48 13.45
C THR A 167 1.07 12.18 14.32
N PHE A 168 1.35 12.38 15.61
CA PHE A 168 0.46 13.14 16.49
C PHE A 168 0.34 14.59 16.08
N THR A 169 1.44 15.26 15.81
CA THR A 169 1.44 16.64 15.31
C THR A 169 0.57 16.76 14.06
N TYR A 170 0.66 15.79 13.15
CA TYR A 170 -0.16 15.78 11.94
C TYR A 170 -1.65 15.54 12.22
N LEU A 171 -1.99 14.61 13.12
CA LEU A 171 -3.39 14.36 13.52
C LEU A 171 -4.01 15.59 14.19
N ASP A 172 -3.28 16.24 15.09
CA ASP A 172 -3.72 17.45 15.75
C ASP A 172 -3.91 18.60 14.75
N HIS A 173 -3.00 18.75 13.80
CA HIS A 173 -3.16 19.70 12.70
C HIS A 173 -4.45 19.43 11.90
N CYS A 174 -4.74 18.16 11.57
CA CYS A 174 -5.98 17.81 10.87
C CYS A 174 -7.22 18.12 11.68
N ARG A 175 -7.21 17.84 12.97
CA ARG A 175 -8.35 18.04 13.88
C ARG A 175 -8.60 19.51 14.19
N ILE A 176 -7.55 20.25 14.55
CA ILE A 176 -7.64 21.61 15.10
C ILE A 176 -7.57 22.66 14.00
N VAL A 177 -6.58 22.57 13.10
CA VAL A 177 -6.35 23.61 12.09
C VAL A 177 -7.23 23.43 10.87
N GLN A 178 -7.49 22.19 10.47
CA GLN A 178 -8.32 21.88 9.29
C GLN A 178 -9.78 21.57 9.65
N ASP A 179 -10.12 21.57 10.92
CA ASP A 179 -11.47 21.25 11.43
C ASP A 179 -12.07 19.96 10.84
N LEU A 180 -11.25 18.92 10.74
CA LEU A 180 -11.67 17.65 10.22
C LEU A 180 -12.20 16.74 11.32
N GLY A 181 -13.32 16.07 11.05
CA GLY A 181 -13.80 14.99 11.92
C GLY A 181 -12.80 13.84 12.03
N GLU A 182 -12.93 13.03 13.10
CA GLU A 182 -12.02 11.94 13.46
C GLU A 182 -11.71 11.01 12.28
N THR A 183 -12.73 10.45 11.64
CA THR A 183 -12.54 9.53 10.50
C THR A 183 -11.74 10.18 9.37
N SER A 184 -11.97 11.47 9.10
CA SER A 184 -11.27 12.17 8.02
C SER A 184 -9.81 12.43 8.38
N SER A 185 -9.51 12.78 9.63
CA SER A 185 -8.15 12.96 10.13
C SER A 185 -7.33 11.67 10.04
N TRP A 186 -7.89 10.57 10.50
CA TRP A 186 -7.28 9.25 10.39
C TRP A 186 -7.13 8.79 8.94
N ALA A 187 -8.12 9.04 8.09
CA ALA A 187 -8.03 8.70 6.67
C ALA A 187 -6.90 9.46 5.96
N ARG A 188 -6.67 10.72 6.32
CA ARG A 188 -5.53 11.50 5.78
C ARG A 188 -4.18 10.96 6.26
N LEU A 189 -4.08 10.59 7.54
CA LEU A 189 -2.87 9.94 8.05
C LEU A 189 -2.58 8.64 7.30
N ILE A 190 -3.56 7.77 7.15
CA ILE A 190 -3.45 6.49 6.44
C ILE A 190 -3.05 6.71 4.98
N LEU A 191 -3.63 7.72 4.33
CA LEU A 191 -3.27 8.09 2.96
C LEU A 191 -1.81 8.50 2.85
N GLY A 192 -1.30 9.26 3.83
CA GLY A 192 0.12 9.60 3.93
C GLY A 192 1.01 8.36 4.05
N ILE A 193 0.60 7.37 4.85
CA ILE A 193 1.35 6.11 4.99
C ILE A 193 1.30 5.30 3.67
N PHE A 194 0.16 5.23 2.98
CA PHE A 194 0.05 4.60 1.66
C PHE A 194 0.93 5.26 0.60
N SER A 195 1.12 6.57 0.69
CA SER A 195 1.97 7.33 -0.22
C SER A 195 3.46 7.13 0.03
N SER A 196 3.83 6.49 1.15
CA SER A 196 5.22 6.30 1.53
C SER A 196 5.84 5.07 0.85
N ASP A 197 7.16 5.10 0.70
CA ASP A 197 7.95 3.95 0.25
C ASP A 197 7.78 2.72 1.15
N ASN A 198 7.43 2.94 2.41
CA ASN A 198 7.26 1.85 3.37
C ASN A 198 6.08 0.94 3.03
N PHE A 199 5.07 1.47 2.35
CA PHE A 199 3.94 0.69 1.84
C PHE A 199 4.23 0.06 0.48
N SER A 200 4.99 0.75 -0.37
CA SER A 200 5.20 0.35 -1.76
C SER A 200 6.34 -0.66 -1.97
N TYR A 201 7.21 -0.87 -0.97
CA TYR A 201 8.38 -1.74 -1.09
C TYR A 201 8.42 -2.83 -0.02
N LEU A 202 8.78 -4.04 -0.44
CA LEU A 202 9.20 -5.11 0.46
C LEU A 202 10.53 -4.76 1.12
N LYS A 203 10.62 -5.00 2.42
CA LYS A 203 11.81 -4.71 3.23
C LYS A 203 12.39 -5.99 3.80
#